data_8963b51d8df25247994cf540b39c20f3
#
_entry.id   8963b51d8df25247994cf540b39c20f3
#
_cell.length_a   1.000
_cell.length_b   1.000
_cell.length_c   1.000
_cell.angle_alpha   90.00
_cell.angle_beta   90.00
_cell.angle_gamma   90.00
#
_symmetry.space_group_name_H-M   'P 1'
#
loop_
_entity.id
_entity.type
_entity.pdbx_description
1 polymer ?
#
loop_
_entity_poly.entity_id
_entity_poly.type
_entity_poly.pdbx_seq_one_letter_code
_entity_poly.pdbx_strand_id
1 'polypeptide(L)'
;HRVDRRQRQMCIRDRYNHMYIPRDFGDPQQNFWNLVNAATLSDVAVERQVEITGPDAATFVQMLTPRNLSTCAVGQCKYVLITNAEGGVLNDPILLRLAENHFWLSLADSDILLWAQGLAFNSGLDVQICEPDVSPLQLQGPRSGEIMQSVFGDKINELRYYWFAEFELDGIPLIISRTGWSSELGYELYLRDGSRGDESVSYTHLTLPTIYSV
;
A
#
# COMPACT_ATOMS: atom_id res chain seq x y z
N HIS A 1 -0.20 18.42 -20.23
CA HIS A 1 -0.86 18.09 -18.97
C HIS A 1 -2.28 18.66 -18.95
N ARG A 2 -3.22 17.93 -19.52
CA ARG A 2 -4.64 18.18 -19.30
C ARG A 2 -5.05 17.44 -18.02
N VAL A 3 -4.82 18.04 -16.87
CA VAL A 3 -5.65 17.72 -15.70
C VAL A 3 -7.05 18.18 -16.08
N ASP A 4 -7.96 17.23 -16.23
CA ASP A 4 -9.31 17.47 -16.72
C ASP A 4 -9.95 18.60 -15.90
N ARG A 5 -10.58 19.57 -16.59
CA ARG A 5 -11.31 20.67 -15.92
C ARG A 5 -12.39 20.14 -14.97
N ARG A 6 -12.90 18.93 -15.19
CA ARG A 6 -13.87 18.26 -14.31
C ARG A 6 -13.25 17.91 -12.95
N GLN A 7 -12.01 17.41 -12.89
CA GLN A 7 -11.30 17.22 -11.63
C GLN A 7 -11.08 18.53 -10.86
N ARG A 8 -10.90 19.67 -11.56
CA ARG A 8 -10.74 20.97 -10.90
C ARG A 8 -12.03 21.52 -10.30
N GLN A 9 -13.19 21.13 -10.80
CA GLN A 9 -14.50 21.65 -10.34
C GLN A 9 -15.13 20.77 -9.26
N MET A 10 -14.75 19.49 -9.14
CA MET A 10 -15.39 18.54 -8.22
C MET A 10 -14.62 18.32 -6.93
N CYS A 11 -13.39 18.79 -6.78
CA CYS A 11 -12.56 18.36 -5.67
C CYS A 11 -12.17 19.51 -4.76
N ILE A 12 -12.66 19.49 -3.55
CA ILE A 12 -11.86 19.95 -2.41
C ILE A 12 -10.67 19.00 -2.39
N ARG A 13 -9.49 19.53 -2.71
CA ARG A 13 -8.26 18.76 -2.70
C ARG A 13 -7.80 18.65 -1.27
N ASP A 14 -7.58 17.44 -0.85
CA ASP A 14 -6.88 17.19 0.39
C ASP A 14 -5.40 16.95 0.11
N ARG A 15 -4.56 17.10 1.14
CA ARG A 15 -3.15 16.75 1.09
C ARG A 15 -2.93 15.50 1.93
N TYR A 16 -2.25 14.53 1.32
CA TYR A 16 -1.84 13.31 1.98
C TYR A 16 -0.42 12.96 1.51
N ASN A 17 0.54 12.76 2.41
CA ASN A 17 1.95 12.55 2.11
C ASN A 17 2.52 13.54 1.07
N HIS A 18 2.20 14.84 1.22
CA HIS A 18 2.58 15.94 0.32
C HIS A 18 1.97 15.91 -1.09
N MET A 19 1.10 14.95 -1.39
CA MET A 19 0.39 14.85 -2.67
C MET A 19 -1.04 15.37 -2.56
N TYR A 20 -1.56 15.87 -3.69
CA TYR A 20 -2.97 16.24 -3.79
C TYR A 20 -3.77 15.04 -4.24
N ILE A 21 -4.74 14.64 -3.42
CA ILE A 21 -5.69 13.58 -3.76
C ILE A 21 -7.09 14.15 -4.01
N PRO A 22 -7.88 13.53 -4.90
CA PRO A 22 -9.30 13.84 -4.99
C PRO A 22 -10.01 13.33 -3.73
N ARG A 23 -10.97 14.11 -3.24
CA ARG A 23 -11.80 13.72 -2.11
C ARG A 23 -12.85 12.68 -2.49
N ASP A 24 -13.38 12.79 -3.69
CA ASP A 24 -14.39 11.90 -4.25
C ASP A 24 -14.39 11.99 -5.78
N PHE A 25 -15.08 11.06 -6.42
CA PHE A 25 -15.23 11.00 -7.87
C PHE A 25 -16.69 11.20 -8.31
N GLY A 26 -17.48 11.94 -7.55
CA GLY A 26 -18.82 12.35 -7.92
C GLY A 26 -19.87 12.16 -6.85
N ASP A 27 -20.20 10.93 -6.50
CA ASP A 27 -21.19 10.62 -5.46
C ASP A 27 -20.56 9.80 -4.32
N PRO A 28 -20.12 10.45 -3.22
CA PRO A 28 -19.50 9.76 -2.09
C PRO A 28 -20.42 8.73 -1.44
N GLN A 29 -21.74 8.95 -1.44
CA GLN A 29 -22.68 8.00 -0.88
C GLN A 29 -22.78 6.72 -1.73
N GLN A 30 -22.81 6.87 -3.05
CA GLN A 30 -22.81 5.72 -3.95
C GLN A 30 -21.47 4.96 -3.84
N ASN A 31 -20.34 5.66 -3.76
CA ASN A 31 -19.02 5.06 -3.59
C ASN A 31 -18.94 4.24 -2.29
N PHE A 32 -19.47 4.75 -1.20
CA PHE A 32 -19.57 4.02 0.07
C PHE A 32 -20.40 2.72 -0.08
N TRP A 33 -21.56 2.80 -0.72
CA TRP A 33 -22.39 1.60 -0.91
C TRP A 33 -21.80 0.61 -1.89
N ASN A 34 -21.01 1.06 -2.87
CA ASN A 34 -20.22 0.17 -3.75
C ASN A 34 -19.15 -0.58 -2.95
N LEU A 35 -18.45 0.09 -2.04
CA LEU A 35 -17.46 -0.55 -1.16
C LEU A 35 -18.13 -1.65 -0.31
N VAL A 36 -19.25 -1.35 0.34
CA VAL A 36 -19.90 -2.26 1.29
C VAL A 36 -20.63 -3.42 0.61
N ASN A 37 -21.20 -3.22 -0.59
CA ASN A 37 -22.03 -4.21 -1.25
C ASN A 37 -21.36 -4.90 -2.47
N ALA A 38 -20.27 -4.35 -2.97
CA ALA A 38 -19.59 -4.85 -4.17
C ALA A 38 -18.07 -4.84 -4.01
N ALA A 39 -17.40 -3.93 -4.70
CA ALA A 39 -15.98 -3.65 -4.53
C ALA A 39 -15.64 -2.26 -5.11
N THR A 40 -14.59 -1.65 -4.60
CA THR A 40 -13.98 -0.43 -5.13
C THR A 40 -12.50 -0.65 -5.40
N LEU A 41 -12.00 -0.06 -6.48
CA LEU A 41 -10.59 0.05 -6.77
C LEU A 41 -10.19 1.50 -6.52
N SER A 42 -9.21 1.69 -5.62
CA SER A 42 -8.71 3.01 -5.24
C SER A 42 -7.24 3.15 -5.64
N ASP A 43 -6.89 4.29 -6.22
CA ASP A 43 -5.51 4.72 -6.34
C ASP A 43 -5.06 5.23 -4.97
N VAL A 44 -4.16 4.49 -4.33
CA VAL A 44 -3.58 4.81 -3.03
C VAL A 44 -2.08 5.06 -3.13
N ALA A 45 -1.59 5.50 -4.29
CA ALA A 45 -0.17 5.84 -4.50
C ALA A 45 0.35 6.92 -3.55
N VAL A 46 -0.54 7.65 -2.89
CA VAL A 46 -0.22 8.56 -1.78
C VAL A 46 0.30 7.84 -0.53
N GLU A 47 0.01 6.54 -0.37
CA GLU A 47 0.57 5.67 0.66
C GLU A 47 1.97 5.21 0.22
N ARG A 48 2.91 6.14 0.27
CA ARG A 48 4.29 5.92 -0.16
C ARG A 48 4.95 4.85 0.69
N GLN A 49 5.82 4.05 0.08
CA GLN A 49 6.58 3.05 0.79
C GLN A 49 7.92 3.62 1.26
N VAL A 50 8.36 3.18 2.44
CA VAL A 50 9.75 3.32 2.88
C VAL A 50 10.39 1.94 2.83
N GLU A 51 11.42 1.81 2.00
CA GLU A 51 12.21 0.59 1.89
C GLU A 51 13.40 0.65 2.83
N ILE A 52 13.61 -0.43 3.59
CA ILE A 52 14.72 -0.59 4.53
C ILE A 52 15.41 -1.90 4.22
N THR A 53 16.69 -1.81 3.84
CA THR A 53 17.54 -2.95 3.48
C THR A 53 18.89 -2.86 4.19
N GLY A 54 19.65 -3.95 4.17
CA GLY A 54 21.00 -4.01 4.73
C GLY A 54 21.13 -5.06 5.83
N PRO A 55 22.36 -5.40 6.22
CA PRO A 55 22.63 -6.44 7.22
C PRO A 55 21.88 -6.26 8.54
N ASP A 56 21.69 -5.00 8.97
CA ASP A 56 21.06 -4.65 10.24
C ASP A 56 19.59 -4.20 10.09
N ALA A 57 18.98 -4.38 8.92
CA ALA A 57 17.63 -3.88 8.64
C ALA A 57 16.58 -4.42 9.63
N ALA A 58 16.64 -5.71 9.97
CA ALA A 58 15.71 -6.29 10.94
C ALA A 58 15.84 -5.67 12.34
N THR A 59 17.06 -5.40 12.78
CA THR A 59 17.34 -4.72 14.06
C THR A 59 16.83 -3.29 14.01
N PHE A 60 17.11 -2.57 12.93
CA PHE A 60 16.69 -1.19 12.77
C PHE A 60 15.16 -1.05 12.73
N VAL A 61 14.47 -1.88 11.96
CA VAL A 61 13.01 -1.85 11.88
C VAL A 61 12.37 -2.17 13.24
N GLN A 62 12.96 -3.08 14.04
CA GLN A 62 12.51 -3.35 15.40
C GLN A 62 12.65 -2.12 16.32
N MET A 63 13.63 -1.24 16.09
CA MET A 63 13.78 0.00 16.87
C MET A 63 12.68 1.04 16.58
N LEU A 64 12.10 1.01 15.38
CA LEU A 64 11.07 1.97 14.98
C LEU A 64 9.71 1.72 15.63
N THR A 65 9.45 0.50 16.13
CA THR A 65 8.12 0.09 16.60
C THR A 65 8.19 -0.64 17.94
N PRO A 66 7.23 -0.42 18.86
CA PRO A 66 7.09 -1.21 20.07
C PRO A 66 6.56 -2.63 19.81
N ARG A 67 6.07 -2.92 18.61
CA ARG A 67 5.58 -4.25 18.24
C ARG A 67 6.73 -5.23 18.09
N ASN A 68 6.66 -6.37 18.77
CA ASN A 68 7.64 -7.44 18.58
C ASN A 68 7.54 -8.04 17.16
N LEU A 69 8.61 -7.91 16.38
CA LEU A 69 8.72 -8.40 15.00
C LEU A 69 9.47 -9.74 14.89
N SER A 70 9.95 -10.32 15.99
CA SER A 70 10.70 -11.59 15.96
C SER A 70 9.92 -12.75 15.33
N THR A 71 8.58 -12.70 15.37
CA THR A 71 7.68 -13.70 14.79
C THR A 71 7.13 -13.32 13.42
N CYS A 72 7.58 -12.20 12.84
CA CYS A 72 7.18 -11.80 11.49
C CYS A 72 7.99 -12.62 10.48
N ALA A 73 7.34 -13.52 9.77
CA ALA A 73 7.99 -14.34 8.74
C ALA A 73 8.19 -13.54 7.43
N VAL A 74 9.13 -13.98 6.58
CA VAL A 74 9.22 -13.50 5.19
C VAL A 74 7.90 -13.83 4.47
N GLY A 75 7.38 -12.90 3.68
CA GLY A 75 6.04 -13.00 3.06
C GLY A 75 4.89 -12.56 3.97
N GLN A 76 5.16 -12.19 5.22
CA GLN A 76 4.14 -11.74 6.16
C GLN A 76 4.09 -10.21 6.27
N CYS A 77 2.85 -9.69 6.45
CA CYS A 77 2.59 -8.30 6.81
C CYS A 77 2.33 -8.16 8.31
N LYS A 78 2.60 -6.98 8.86
CA LYS A 78 2.24 -6.59 10.23
C LYS A 78 1.77 -5.14 10.23
N TYR A 79 0.64 -4.87 10.87
CA TYR A 79 0.28 -3.51 11.24
C TYR A 79 1.18 -3.08 12.40
N VAL A 80 1.90 -1.98 12.25
CA VAL A 80 2.83 -1.50 13.26
C VAL A 80 2.57 -0.02 13.58
N LEU A 81 2.98 0.41 14.76
CA LEU A 81 3.00 1.82 15.14
C LEU A 81 4.45 2.30 15.15
N ILE A 82 4.72 3.39 14.45
CA ILE A 82 5.99 4.10 14.57
C ILE A 82 5.81 5.18 15.63
N THR A 83 6.67 5.18 16.65
CA THR A 83 6.50 6.07 17.79
C THR A 83 7.73 6.95 18.01
N ASN A 84 7.52 8.13 18.63
CA ASN A 84 8.58 8.95 19.17
C ASN A 84 9.01 8.46 20.56
N ALA A 85 9.97 9.15 21.17
CA ALA A 85 10.53 8.78 22.47
C ALA A 85 9.51 8.90 23.63
N GLU A 86 8.50 9.75 23.49
CA GLU A 86 7.43 9.96 24.47
C GLU A 86 6.26 8.96 24.27
N GLY A 87 6.34 8.07 23.28
CA GLY A 87 5.28 7.12 22.95
C GLY A 87 4.16 7.69 22.08
N GLY A 88 4.31 8.92 21.57
CA GLY A 88 3.40 9.49 20.58
C GLY A 88 3.50 8.78 19.25
N VAL A 89 2.35 8.49 18.62
CA VAL A 89 2.30 7.83 17.31
C VAL A 89 2.67 8.84 16.23
N LEU A 90 3.68 8.51 15.42
CA LEU A 90 4.11 9.26 14.24
C LEU A 90 3.45 8.75 12.96
N ASN A 91 3.27 7.43 12.86
CA ASN A 91 2.65 6.76 11.74
C ASN A 91 2.20 5.35 12.15
N ASP A 92 1.30 4.75 11.38
CA ASP A 92 0.74 3.43 11.63
C ASP A 92 0.75 2.53 10.38
N PRO A 93 1.93 2.29 9.78
CA PRO A 93 2.04 1.59 8.51
C PRO A 93 1.71 0.10 8.58
N ILE A 94 1.46 -0.45 7.40
CA ILE A 94 1.62 -1.88 7.17
C ILE A 94 3.09 -2.16 6.86
N LEU A 95 3.73 -2.99 7.68
CA LEU A 95 5.06 -3.52 7.41
C LEU A 95 4.94 -4.78 6.57
N LEU A 96 5.70 -4.87 5.48
CA LEU A 96 5.89 -6.06 4.68
C LEU A 96 7.33 -6.57 4.85
N ARG A 97 7.54 -7.83 5.21
CA ARG A 97 8.86 -8.45 5.27
C ARG A 97 9.14 -9.20 3.98
N LEU A 98 9.86 -8.56 3.03
CA LEU A 98 10.15 -9.11 1.71
C LEU A 98 11.24 -10.18 1.73
N ALA A 99 12.25 -9.98 2.58
CA ALA A 99 13.30 -10.95 2.83
C ALA A 99 13.77 -10.86 4.29
N GLU A 100 14.79 -11.63 4.66
CA GLU A 100 15.32 -11.62 6.03
C GLU A 100 15.68 -10.20 6.50
N ASN A 101 16.35 -9.43 5.64
CA ASN A 101 16.81 -8.06 5.89
C ASN A 101 16.28 -7.08 4.84
N HIS A 102 15.04 -7.24 4.40
CA HIS A 102 14.39 -6.37 3.44
C HIS A 102 12.92 -6.13 3.84
N PHE A 103 12.58 -4.87 4.09
CA PHE A 103 11.28 -4.47 4.58
C PHE A 103 10.74 -3.28 3.81
N TRP A 104 9.42 -3.26 3.64
CA TRP A 104 8.67 -2.06 3.28
C TRP A 104 7.78 -1.63 4.43
N LEU A 105 7.65 -0.32 4.60
CA LEU A 105 6.61 0.31 5.40
C LEU A 105 5.67 1.02 4.41
N SER A 106 4.45 0.55 4.27
CA SER A 106 3.40 1.22 3.49
C SER A 106 2.71 2.22 4.40
N LEU A 107 2.92 3.51 4.12
CA LEU A 107 2.72 4.59 5.08
C LEU A 107 1.30 5.15 5.07
N ALA A 108 0.79 5.50 6.25
CA ALA A 108 -0.18 6.56 6.40
C ALA A 108 0.49 7.95 6.20
N ASP A 109 -0.24 9.04 6.47
CA ASP A 109 0.26 10.41 6.24
C ASP A 109 1.31 10.81 7.27
N SER A 110 2.59 10.82 6.89
CA SER A 110 3.69 11.53 7.58
C SER A 110 5.06 11.26 6.96
N ASP A 111 6.10 12.02 7.39
CA ASP A 111 7.48 11.94 6.85
C ASP A 111 8.33 10.84 7.50
N ILE A 112 7.88 9.60 7.48
CA ILE A 112 8.63 8.48 8.08
C ILE A 112 9.95 8.20 7.36
N LEU A 113 10.06 8.47 6.07
CA LEU A 113 11.34 8.37 5.36
C LEU A 113 12.41 9.21 6.05
N LEU A 114 12.14 10.49 6.28
CA LEU A 114 13.09 11.42 6.93
C LEU A 114 13.35 11.05 8.39
N TRP A 115 12.32 10.61 9.11
CA TRP A 115 12.44 10.12 10.48
C TRP A 115 13.38 8.90 10.56
N ALA A 116 13.16 7.89 9.72
CA ALA A 116 13.97 6.69 9.68
C ALA A 116 15.43 6.99 9.28
N GLN A 117 15.65 7.82 8.25
CA GLN A 117 16.98 8.26 7.84
C GLN A 117 17.69 9.02 8.95
N GLY A 118 16.98 9.91 9.66
CA GLY A 118 17.54 10.66 10.80
C GLY A 118 17.96 9.76 11.96
N LEU A 119 17.17 8.73 12.28
CA LEU A 119 17.52 7.75 13.32
C LEU A 119 18.69 6.85 12.88
N ALA A 120 18.72 6.46 11.61
CA ALA A 120 19.80 5.61 11.07
C ALA A 120 21.16 6.30 11.09
N PHE A 121 21.20 7.62 10.85
CA PHE A 121 22.43 8.40 10.73
C PHE A 121 23.41 8.22 11.89
N ASN A 122 22.92 8.09 13.12
CA ASN A 122 23.72 7.91 14.32
C ASN A 122 23.52 6.55 15.02
N SER A 123 22.84 5.60 14.38
CA SER A 123 22.53 4.31 15.00
C SER A 123 23.74 3.37 15.07
N GLY A 124 24.72 3.56 14.19
CA GLY A 124 25.83 2.62 13.97
C GLY A 124 25.42 1.33 13.24
N LEU A 125 24.18 1.24 12.75
CA LEU A 125 23.65 0.10 12.00
C LEU A 125 23.90 0.26 10.50
N ASP A 126 24.22 -0.84 9.82
CA ASP A 126 24.41 -0.88 8.38
C ASP A 126 23.07 -1.11 7.68
N VAL A 127 22.41 0.00 7.34
CA VAL A 127 21.10 0.03 6.69
C VAL A 127 21.05 1.04 5.55
N GLN A 128 20.30 0.71 4.51
CA GLN A 128 19.91 1.62 3.44
C GLN A 128 18.43 1.90 3.53
N ILE A 129 18.05 3.18 3.44
CA ILE A 129 16.67 3.62 3.58
C ILE A 129 16.34 4.57 2.43
N CYS A 130 15.38 4.19 1.63
CA CYS A 130 14.93 4.96 0.48
C CYS A 130 13.43 4.83 0.25
N GLU A 131 12.91 5.63 -0.66
CA GLU A 131 11.59 5.44 -1.25
C GLU A 131 11.77 4.64 -2.54
N PRO A 132 11.20 3.42 -2.64
CA PRO A 132 11.26 2.61 -3.85
C PRO A 132 10.29 3.15 -4.91
N ASP A 133 10.52 2.78 -6.19
CA ASP A 133 9.55 3.02 -7.27
C ASP A 133 8.41 1.99 -7.17
N VAL A 134 7.46 2.28 -6.30
CA VAL A 134 6.30 1.43 -6.02
C VAL A 134 5.04 2.28 -5.96
N SER A 135 4.01 1.85 -6.66
CA SER A 135 2.71 2.51 -6.68
C SER A 135 1.61 1.54 -6.25
N PRO A 136 1.00 1.72 -5.07
CA PRO A 136 -0.05 0.84 -4.60
C PRO A 136 -1.42 1.21 -5.17
N LEU A 137 -2.19 0.17 -5.51
CA LEU A 137 -3.64 0.21 -5.72
C LEU A 137 -4.32 -0.61 -4.64
N GLN A 138 -5.55 -0.27 -4.29
CA GLN A 138 -6.33 -0.96 -3.29
C GLN A 138 -7.65 -1.44 -3.87
N LEU A 139 -7.89 -2.76 -3.87
CA LEU A 139 -9.17 -3.35 -4.21
C LEU A 139 -9.86 -3.85 -2.94
N GLN A 140 -10.97 -3.24 -2.57
CA GLN A 140 -11.67 -3.48 -1.31
C GLN A 140 -13.15 -3.75 -1.55
N GLY A 141 -13.76 -4.60 -0.72
CA GLY A 141 -15.19 -4.91 -0.71
C GLY A 141 -15.45 -6.42 -0.78
N PRO A 142 -16.70 -6.87 -0.50
CA PRO A 142 -17.05 -8.29 -0.38
C PRO A 142 -16.78 -9.09 -1.66
N ARG A 143 -16.81 -8.46 -2.83
CA ARG A 143 -16.53 -9.11 -4.11
C ARG A 143 -15.07 -9.05 -4.56
N SER A 144 -14.18 -8.45 -3.77
CA SER A 144 -12.75 -8.32 -4.13
C SER A 144 -12.08 -9.67 -4.38
N GLY A 145 -12.44 -10.72 -3.62
CA GLY A 145 -11.90 -12.06 -3.82
C GLY A 145 -12.28 -12.67 -5.18
N GLU A 146 -13.53 -12.53 -5.61
CA GLU A 146 -14.00 -13.00 -6.93
C GLU A 146 -13.26 -12.29 -8.07
N ILE A 147 -13.07 -10.99 -7.92
CA ILE A 147 -12.37 -10.16 -8.88
C ILE A 147 -10.91 -10.58 -8.98
N MET A 148 -10.21 -10.68 -7.84
CA MET A 148 -8.81 -11.09 -7.81
C MET A 148 -8.62 -12.49 -8.39
N GLN A 149 -9.53 -13.43 -8.12
CA GLN A 149 -9.50 -14.77 -8.68
C GLN A 149 -9.67 -14.74 -10.20
N SER A 150 -10.54 -13.89 -10.73
CA SER A 150 -10.75 -13.76 -12.19
C SER A 150 -9.52 -13.22 -12.93
N VAL A 151 -8.69 -12.40 -12.25
CA VAL A 151 -7.50 -11.79 -12.83
C VAL A 151 -6.25 -12.65 -12.62
N PHE A 152 -6.05 -13.18 -11.41
CA PHE A 152 -4.81 -13.89 -11.01
C PHE A 152 -4.97 -15.40 -10.87
N GLY A 153 -6.17 -15.93 -11.14
CA GLY A 153 -6.48 -17.36 -11.01
C GLY A 153 -6.59 -17.83 -9.56
N ASP A 154 -6.68 -19.13 -9.38
CA ASP A 154 -6.95 -19.74 -8.06
C ASP A 154 -5.84 -19.51 -7.03
N LYS A 155 -4.61 -19.26 -7.47
CA LYS A 155 -3.46 -19.01 -6.57
C LYS A 155 -3.70 -17.87 -5.59
N ILE A 156 -4.50 -16.85 -5.97
CA ILE A 156 -4.80 -15.72 -5.08
C ILE A 156 -5.57 -16.15 -3.84
N ASN A 157 -6.36 -17.22 -3.90
CA ASN A 157 -7.16 -17.72 -2.78
C ASN A 157 -6.30 -18.36 -1.69
N GLU A 158 -5.05 -18.73 -1.98
CA GLU A 158 -4.10 -19.25 -1.00
C GLU A 158 -3.51 -18.14 -0.13
N LEU A 159 -3.65 -16.87 -0.56
CA LEU A 159 -3.10 -15.72 0.14
C LEU A 159 -3.86 -15.47 1.45
N ARG A 160 -3.17 -15.69 2.57
CA ARG A 160 -3.74 -15.51 3.92
C ARG A 160 -3.83 -14.04 4.31
N TYR A 161 -4.74 -13.71 5.18
CA TYR A 161 -4.85 -12.38 5.77
C TYR A 161 -3.54 -11.94 6.45
N TYR A 162 -3.08 -10.73 6.16
CA TYR A 162 -1.77 -10.18 6.54
C TYR A 162 -0.57 -10.98 6.00
N TRP A 163 -0.74 -11.53 4.78
CA TRP A 163 0.36 -12.09 3.98
C TRP A 163 0.37 -11.45 2.61
N PHE A 164 1.51 -11.52 1.95
CA PHE A 164 1.67 -11.11 0.56
C PHE A 164 2.40 -12.19 -0.24
N ALA A 165 2.29 -12.11 -1.56
CA ALA A 165 3.03 -12.93 -2.50
C ALA A 165 3.32 -12.15 -3.79
N GLU A 166 4.27 -12.65 -4.56
CA GLU A 166 4.57 -12.13 -5.89
C GLU A 166 3.60 -12.69 -6.91
N PHE A 167 3.12 -11.80 -7.77
CA PHE A 167 2.24 -12.08 -8.90
C PHE A 167 2.73 -11.35 -10.13
N GLU A 168 2.13 -11.64 -11.25
CA GLU A 168 2.38 -10.98 -12.52
C GLU A 168 1.05 -10.68 -13.21
N LEU A 169 0.93 -9.49 -13.80
CA LEU A 169 -0.19 -9.07 -14.61
C LEU A 169 0.35 -8.66 -15.99
N ASP A 170 0.14 -9.51 -17.02
CA ASP A 170 0.62 -9.28 -18.38
C ASP A 170 2.13 -8.91 -18.45
N GLY A 171 2.97 -9.64 -17.70
CA GLY A 171 4.40 -9.38 -17.62
C GLY A 171 4.79 -8.21 -16.71
N ILE A 172 3.83 -7.65 -15.95
CA ILE A 172 4.08 -6.61 -14.95
C ILE A 172 4.26 -7.26 -13.59
N PRO A 173 5.43 -7.14 -12.94
CA PRO A 173 5.65 -7.73 -11.63
C PRO A 173 4.90 -6.94 -10.55
N LEU A 174 4.15 -7.65 -9.72
CA LEU A 174 3.37 -7.12 -8.61
C LEU A 174 3.69 -7.85 -7.32
N ILE A 175 3.64 -7.13 -6.21
CA ILE A 175 3.40 -7.72 -4.89
C ILE A 175 1.92 -7.51 -4.57
N ILE A 176 1.24 -8.56 -4.15
CA ILE A 176 -0.16 -8.47 -3.72
C ILE A 176 -0.23 -8.91 -2.28
N SER A 177 -0.75 -8.05 -1.42
CA SER A 177 -1.03 -8.37 -0.02
C SER A 177 -2.53 -8.50 0.22
N ARG A 178 -2.88 -9.36 1.19
CA ARG A 178 -4.26 -9.44 1.68
C ARG A 178 -4.41 -8.55 2.92
N THR A 179 -4.39 -7.25 2.67
CA THR A 179 -4.48 -6.15 3.63
C THR A 179 -5.45 -5.08 3.12
N GLY A 180 -5.70 -4.06 3.93
CA GLY A 180 -6.54 -2.92 3.62
C GLY A 180 -7.02 -2.24 4.90
N TRP A 181 -7.50 -1.01 4.79
CA TRP A 181 -7.97 -0.21 5.91
C TRP A 181 -9.50 -0.01 5.97
N SER A 182 -10.22 -0.45 4.92
CA SER A 182 -11.67 -0.24 4.79
C SER A 182 -12.54 -1.06 5.74
N SER A 183 -11.97 -2.01 6.47
CA SER A 183 -12.65 -3.06 7.25
C SER A 183 -13.43 -4.09 6.40
N GLU A 184 -13.37 -3.98 5.08
CA GLU A 184 -13.89 -4.96 4.14
C GLU A 184 -12.81 -5.95 3.71
N LEU A 185 -13.20 -7.06 3.10
CA LEU A 185 -12.28 -7.96 2.42
C LEU A 185 -11.54 -7.17 1.34
N GLY A 186 -10.19 -7.31 1.30
CA GLY A 186 -9.45 -6.55 0.31
C GLY A 186 -8.04 -7.00 0.09
N TYR A 187 -7.47 -6.39 -0.94
CA TYR A 187 -6.11 -6.60 -1.40
C TYR A 187 -5.46 -5.27 -1.74
N GLU A 188 -4.16 -5.19 -1.51
CA GLU A 188 -3.31 -4.10 -1.96
C GLU A 188 -2.33 -4.64 -3.00
N LEU A 189 -2.28 -3.97 -4.15
CA LEU A 189 -1.47 -4.35 -5.30
C LEU A 189 -0.35 -3.33 -5.44
N TYR A 190 0.88 -3.74 -5.19
CA TYR A 190 2.07 -2.89 -5.25
C TYR A 190 2.74 -3.08 -6.62
N LEU A 191 2.53 -2.11 -7.50
CA LEU A 191 3.20 -2.04 -8.80
C LEU A 191 4.66 -1.66 -8.56
N ARG A 192 5.59 -2.49 -9.07
CA ARG A 192 7.05 -2.32 -8.87
C ARG A 192 7.75 -1.67 -10.07
N ASP A 193 6.98 -1.14 -10.99
CA ASP A 193 7.48 -0.44 -12.19
C ASP A 193 6.51 0.67 -12.55
N GLY A 194 6.79 1.88 -12.07
CA GLY A 194 5.96 3.05 -12.28
C GLY A 194 5.81 3.45 -13.76
N SER A 195 6.71 3.00 -14.65
CA SER A 195 6.61 3.27 -16.08
C SER A 195 5.44 2.55 -16.74
N ARG A 196 4.91 1.49 -16.12
CA ARG A 196 3.79 0.67 -16.62
C ARG A 196 2.47 0.92 -15.89
N GLY A 197 2.37 2.01 -15.13
CA GLY A 197 1.18 2.35 -14.35
C GLY A 197 -0.09 2.47 -15.20
N ASP A 198 -0.02 3.12 -16.35
CA ASP A 198 -1.16 3.29 -17.26
C ASP A 198 -1.70 1.93 -17.78
N GLU A 199 -0.82 0.98 -18.07
CA GLU A 199 -1.21 -0.36 -18.50
C GLU A 199 -1.91 -1.11 -17.37
N SER A 200 -1.36 -1.09 -16.16
CA SER A 200 -1.91 -1.75 -14.99
C SER A 200 -3.31 -1.24 -14.65
N VAL A 201 -3.51 0.08 -14.64
CA VAL A 201 -4.82 0.69 -14.37
C VAL A 201 -5.80 0.41 -15.51
N SER A 202 -5.38 0.48 -16.76
CA SER A 202 -6.25 0.20 -17.91
C SER A 202 -6.75 -1.24 -17.90
N TYR A 203 -5.89 -2.21 -17.57
CA TYR A 203 -6.28 -3.61 -17.47
C TYR A 203 -7.34 -3.83 -16.39
N THR A 204 -7.15 -3.24 -15.21
CA THR A 204 -8.11 -3.37 -14.11
C THR A 204 -9.45 -2.70 -14.41
N HIS A 205 -9.47 -1.62 -15.18
CA HIS A 205 -10.72 -0.94 -15.59
C HIS A 205 -11.47 -1.66 -16.72
N LEU A 206 -10.74 -2.26 -17.66
CA LEU A 206 -11.35 -2.89 -18.85
C LEU A 206 -11.88 -4.30 -18.58
N THR A 207 -11.31 -5.03 -17.63
CA THR A 207 -11.66 -6.43 -17.36
C THR A 207 -12.68 -6.62 -16.25
N LEU A 208 -13.01 -5.57 -15.50
CA LEU A 208 -13.86 -5.66 -14.34
C LEU A 208 -15.18 -4.92 -14.53
N PRO A 209 -16.27 -5.62 -14.93
CA PRO A 209 -17.53 -4.99 -15.34
C PRO A 209 -18.29 -4.27 -14.21
N THR A 210 -17.71 -4.11 -13.02
CA THR A 210 -18.38 -3.51 -11.85
C THR A 210 -17.43 -2.82 -10.88
N ILE A 211 -16.29 -2.31 -11.34
CA ILE A 211 -15.41 -1.52 -10.47
C ILE A 211 -15.74 -0.04 -10.68
N TYR A 212 -16.06 0.61 -9.58
CA TYR A 212 -16.13 2.06 -9.51
C TYR A 212 -14.79 2.53 -8.92
N SER A 213 -14.03 3.33 -9.67
CA SER A 213 -12.86 4.04 -9.13
C SER A 213 -13.32 5.09 -8.14
N VAL A 214 -12.76 5.05 -6.95
CA VAL A 214 -12.92 6.07 -5.90
C VAL A 214 -11.69 6.93 -5.86
#